data_88eee37335cfcd88fe19d9f0aa4d041b
#
_entry.id   88eee37335cfcd88fe19d9f0aa4d041b
#
_cell.length_a   1.000
_cell.length_b   1.000
_cell.length_c   1.000
_cell.angle_alpha   90.00
_cell.angle_beta   90.00
_cell.angle_gamma   90.00
#
_symmetry.space_group_name_H-M   'P 1'
#
loop_
_entity.id
_entity.type
_entity.pdbx_description
1 polymer ?
#
loop_
_entity_poly.entity_id
_entity_poly.type
_entity_poly.pdbx_seq_one_letter_code
_entity_poly.pdbx_strand_id
1 'polypeptide(L)'
;MMNQTNSGFLNSIPPVTKNLIIINLLFWVASLALPKVGVDLVDLLGLHVPGATDFKAYQIVSYMFMHDTHSFAHVFFNMFAVYMFGRVLENVWGPKRFLIFYFVTGIGAGLVQEVVWFFNLRDVIFASQDMINLNGAQTVSYTHLRAHETCADL
;
A
#
# COMPACT_ATOMS: atom_id res chain seq x y z
N MET A 1 39.18 28.70 4.81
CA MET A 1 38.63 27.91 3.68
C MET A 1 37.25 27.40 4.09
N MET A 2 36.21 28.09 3.65
CA MET A 2 34.81 27.66 3.91
C MET A 2 34.51 26.47 3.01
N ASN A 3 34.30 25.32 3.63
CA ASN A 3 33.84 24.12 2.94
C ASN A 3 32.37 24.35 2.54
N GLN A 4 32.10 24.79 1.33
CA GLN A 4 30.73 24.78 0.74
C GLN A 4 30.33 23.32 0.55
N THR A 5 29.71 22.74 1.56
CA THR A 5 28.96 21.50 1.37
C THR A 5 27.82 21.83 0.41
N ASN A 6 27.91 21.31 -0.82
CA ASN A 6 26.78 21.28 -1.76
C ASN A 6 25.59 20.60 -1.06
N SER A 7 24.77 21.42 -0.41
CA SER A 7 23.50 20.96 0.16
C SER A 7 22.51 20.79 -0.99
N GLY A 8 22.61 19.65 -1.71
CA GLY A 8 21.63 19.31 -2.72
C GLY A 8 20.23 19.25 -2.08
N PHE A 9 19.18 19.50 -2.87
CA PHE A 9 17.76 19.48 -2.46
C PHE A 9 17.44 18.28 -1.56
N LEU A 10 17.98 17.10 -1.87
CA LEU A 10 17.78 15.87 -1.10
C LEU A 10 18.36 15.92 0.33
N ASN A 11 19.35 16.78 0.59
CA ASN A 11 19.93 16.94 1.93
C ASN A 11 19.09 17.86 2.82
N SER A 12 18.15 18.62 2.24
CA SER A 12 17.21 19.46 2.98
C SER A 12 15.98 18.70 3.47
N ILE A 13 15.79 17.45 3.04
CA ILE A 13 14.67 16.60 3.44
C ILE A 13 15.10 15.78 4.66
N PRO A 14 14.28 15.76 5.74
CA PRO A 14 14.55 14.93 6.91
C PRO A 14 14.71 13.45 6.54
N PRO A 15 15.57 12.70 7.26
CA PRO A 15 16.03 11.40 6.82
C PRO A 15 14.93 10.34 6.71
N VAL A 16 13.96 10.32 7.62
CA VAL A 16 12.86 9.33 7.55
C VAL A 16 11.94 9.65 6.39
N THR A 17 11.51 10.91 6.23
CA THR A 17 10.69 11.36 5.09
C THR A 17 11.35 11.01 3.76
N LYS A 18 12.65 11.31 3.62
CA LYS A 18 13.42 10.99 2.41
C LYS A 18 13.44 9.50 2.13
N ASN A 19 13.74 8.67 3.13
CA ASN A 19 13.82 7.23 2.97
C ASN A 19 12.45 6.62 2.64
N LEU A 20 11.36 7.10 3.25
CA LEU A 20 10.01 6.67 2.92
C LEU A 20 9.69 6.96 1.45
N ILE A 21 9.98 8.16 0.95
CA ILE A 21 9.77 8.51 -0.46
C ILE A 21 10.57 7.58 -1.38
N ILE A 22 11.86 7.38 -1.09
CA ILE A 22 12.72 6.52 -1.90
C ILE A 22 12.19 5.08 -1.92
N ILE A 23 11.84 4.52 -0.77
CA ILE A 23 11.31 3.15 -0.66
C ILE A 23 10.03 3.02 -1.47
N ASN A 24 9.08 3.94 -1.33
CA ASN A 24 7.82 3.92 -2.08
C ASN A 24 8.04 3.99 -3.60
N LEU A 25 8.95 4.87 -4.06
CA LEU A 25 9.29 4.97 -5.47
C LEU A 25 9.97 3.70 -6.00
N LEU A 26 10.85 3.07 -5.19
CA LEU A 26 11.49 1.80 -5.57
C LEU A 26 10.46 0.68 -5.71
N PHE A 27 9.52 0.55 -4.78
CA PHE A 27 8.44 -0.44 -4.89
C PHE A 27 7.55 -0.16 -6.10
N TRP A 28 7.21 1.10 -6.37
CA TRP A 28 6.42 1.47 -7.54
C TRP A 28 7.13 1.11 -8.86
N VAL A 29 8.42 1.46 -9.00
CA VAL A 29 9.21 1.08 -10.19
C VAL A 29 9.33 -0.44 -10.30
N ALA A 30 9.53 -1.15 -9.19
CA ALA A 30 9.57 -2.62 -9.17
C ALA A 30 8.23 -3.22 -9.61
N SER A 31 7.09 -2.64 -9.18
CA SER A 31 5.75 -3.08 -9.61
C SER A 31 5.48 -2.87 -11.10
N LEU A 32 6.16 -1.91 -11.74
CA LEU A 32 6.12 -1.73 -13.20
C LEU A 32 7.02 -2.71 -13.97
N ALA A 33 8.15 -3.08 -13.37
CA ALA A 33 9.18 -3.86 -14.05
C ALA A 33 8.98 -5.38 -13.90
N LEU A 34 8.64 -5.86 -12.71
CA LEU A 34 8.61 -7.27 -12.36
C LEU A 34 7.50 -8.10 -13.04
N PRO A 35 6.33 -7.57 -13.42
CA PRO A 35 5.35 -8.32 -14.20
C PRO A 35 5.90 -8.85 -15.52
N LYS A 36 6.91 -8.18 -16.11
CA LYS A 36 7.59 -8.62 -17.34
C LYS A 36 8.36 -9.93 -17.17
N VAL A 37 8.73 -10.27 -15.93
CA VAL A 37 9.43 -11.53 -15.59
C VAL A 37 8.51 -12.49 -14.80
N GLY A 38 7.20 -12.24 -14.81
CA GLY A 38 6.20 -13.13 -14.22
C GLY A 38 6.00 -12.95 -12.70
N VAL A 39 6.49 -11.85 -12.10
CA VAL A 39 6.30 -11.57 -10.68
C VAL A 39 5.38 -10.37 -10.50
N ASP A 40 4.20 -10.59 -9.96
CA ASP A 40 3.26 -9.52 -9.61
C ASP A 40 3.43 -9.12 -8.15
N LEU A 41 4.09 -7.98 -7.91
CA LEU A 41 4.31 -7.46 -6.57
C LEU A 41 3.01 -6.97 -5.91
N VAL A 42 2.07 -6.49 -6.70
CA VAL A 42 0.80 -6.00 -6.16
C VAL A 42 -0.01 -7.16 -5.61
N ASP A 43 0.00 -8.29 -6.31
CA ASP A 43 -0.62 -9.53 -5.85
C ASP A 43 0.05 -10.09 -4.59
N LEU A 44 1.37 -10.03 -4.54
CA LEU A 44 2.13 -10.57 -3.42
C LEU A 44 2.04 -9.73 -2.15
N LEU A 45 2.12 -8.39 -2.28
CA LEU A 45 2.31 -7.44 -1.19
C LEU A 45 1.10 -6.54 -0.93
N GLY A 46 0.15 -6.47 -1.88
CA GLY A 46 -1.10 -5.73 -1.73
C GLY A 46 -2.01 -6.33 -0.67
N LEU A 47 -2.89 -5.53 -0.12
CA LEU A 47 -3.86 -5.97 0.88
C LEU A 47 -4.96 -6.80 0.22
N HIS A 48 -5.21 -8.00 0.73
CA HIS A 48 -6.27 -8.90 0.31
C HIS A 48 -7.33 -9.03 1.40
N VAL A 49 -8.56 -9.28 1.00
CA VAL A 49 -9.67 -9.47 1.94
C VAL A 49 -9.41 -10.65 2.87
N PRO A 50 -9.64 -10.53 4.19
CA PRO A 50 -9.54 -11.64 5.13
C PRO A 50 -10.43 -12.81 4.69
N GLY A 51 -9.84 -14.00 4.58
CA GLY A 51 -10.52 -15.19 4.08
C GLY A 51 -10.27 -15.49 2.61
N ALA A 52 -9.64 -14.60 1.85
CA ALA A 52 -9.12 -14.94 0.53
C ALA A 52 -7.92 -15.91 0.66
N THR A 53 -7.73 -16.78 -0.34
CA THR A 53 -6.63 -17.75 -0.35
C THR A 53 -5.25 -17.09 -0.29
N ASP A 54 -5.16 -15.90 -0.84
CA ASP A 54 -3.91 -15.14 -0.98
C ASP A 54 -3.71 -14.12 0.14
N PHE A 55 -4.62 -14.05 1.11
CA PHE A 55 -4.45 -13.21 2.29
C PHE A 55 -3.25 -13.67 3.13
N LYS A 56 -2.38 -12.74 3.44
CA LYS A 56 -1.23 -12.94 4.33
C LYS A 56 -1.14 -11.77 5.34
N ALA A 57 -0.89 -12.09 6.60
CA ALA A 57 -0.87 -11.07 7.66
C ALA A 57 0.13 -9.93 7.43
N TYR A 58 1.24 -10.17 6.73
CA TYR A 58 2.23 -9.13 6.42
C TYR A 58 1.69 -8.06 5.46
N GLN A 59 0.64 -8.38 4.69
CA GLN A 59 0.01 -7.47 3.74
C GLN A 59 -0.58 -6.23 4.41
N ILE A 60 -0.97 -6.33 5.70
CA ILE A 60 -1.41 -5.19 6.51
C ILE A 60 -0.32 -4.10 6.64
N VAL A 61 0.94 -4.46 6.43
CA VAL A 61 2.06 -3.51 6.44
C VAL A 61 2.58 -3.24 5.04
N SER A 62 2.75 -4.29 4.22
CA SER A 62 3.39 -4.13 2.92
C SER A 62 2.54 -3.33 1.92
N TYR A 63 1.22 -3.36 2.03
CA TYR A 63 0.34 -2.58 1.15
C TYR A 63 0.62 -1.07 1.20
N MET A 64 1.12 -0.56 2.33
CA MET A 64 1.46 0.85 2.50
C MET A 64 2.50 1.36 1.50
N PHE A 65 3.27 0.46 0.91
CA PHE A 65 4.30 0.75 -0.09
C PHE A 65 3.84 0.45 -1.52
N MET A 66 2.64 -0.14 -1.68
CA MET A 66 2.07 -0.44 -2.99
C MET A 66 1.30 0.76 -3.52
N HIS A 67 1.52 1.06 -4.80
CA HIS A 67 0.87 2.17 -5.48
C HIS A 67 0.32 1.69 -6.82
N ASP A 68 -0.77 2.31 -7.25
CA ASP A 68 -1.34 2.04 -8.56
C ASP A 68 -0.29 2.24 -9.66
N THR A 69 -0.15 1.23 -10.50
CA THR A 69 0.77 1.24 -11.65
C THR A 69 0.17 1.89 -12.89
N HIS A 70 -1.15 2.10 -12.91
CA HIS A 70 -1.87 2.70 -14.03
C HIS A 70 -1.95 4.23 -13.94
N SER A 71 -1.79 4.80 -12.73
CA SER A 71 -1.89 6.23 -12.49
C SER A 71 -0.60 6.82 -11.93
N PHE A 72 0.20 7.47 -12.78
CA PHE A 72 1.35 8.25 -12.32
C PHE A 72 0.92 9.39 -11.37
N ALA A 73 -0.24 10.00 -11.60
CA ALA A 73 -0.75 11.07 -10.75
C ALA A 73 -0.96 10.60 -9.31
N HIS A 74 -1.43 9.36 -9.12
CA HIS A 74 -1.65 8.80 -7.79
C HIS A 74 -0.33 8.73 -6.98
N VAL A 75 0.72 8.12 -7.53
CA VAL A 75 2.02 8.04 -6.84
C VAL A 75 2.63 9.42 -6.63
N PHE A 76 2.49 10.32 -7.62
CA PHE A 76 3.00 11.69 -7.51
C PHE A 76 2.37 12.45 -6.35
N PHE A 77 1.03 12.50 -6.28
CA PHE A 77 0.34 13.22 -5.21
C PHE A 77 0.57 12.58 -3.83
N ASN A 78 0.66 11.26 -3.77
CA ASN A 78 0.97 10.55 -2.52
C ASN A 78 2.39 10.92 -2.03
N MET A 79 3.40 10.84 -2.90
CA MET A 79 4.77 11.22 -2.54
C MET A 79 4.90 12.71 -2.21
N PHE A 80 4.14 13.55 -2.89
CA PHE A 80 4.08 14.98 -2.58
C PHE A 80 3.48 15.23 -1.19
N ALA A 81 2.42 14.51 -0.83
CA ALA A 81 1.83 14.59 0.51
C ALA A 81 2.82 14.10 1.58
N VAL A 82 3.49 12.96 1.35
CA VAL A 82 4.54 12.46 2.26
C VAL A 82 5.68 13.48 2.40
N TYR A 83 6.09 14.12 1.30
CA TYR A 83 7.11 15.18 1.34
C TYR A 83 6.67 16.38 2.17
N MET A 84 5.48 16.92 1.88
CA MET A 84 4.99 18.14 2.57
C MET A 84 4.75 17.89 4.07
N PHE A 85 3.93 16.90 4.37
CA PHE A 85 3.54 16.63 5.76
C PHE A 85 4.64 15.93 6.54
N GLY A 86 5.34 14.97 5.92
CA GLY A 86 6.42 14.23 6.55
C GLY A 86 7.55 15.15 6.98
N ARG A 87 7.95 16.10 6.12
CA ARG A 87 8.97 17.09 6.46
C ARG A 87 8.60 17.91 7.70
N VAL A 88 7.34 18.36 7.78
CA VAL A 88 6.88 19.17 8.93
C VAL A 88 6.81 18.31 10.19
N LEU A 89 6.16 17.15 10.10
CA LEU A 89 5.97 16.26 11.25
C LEU A 89 7.28 15.71 11.78
N GLU A 90 8.20 15.29 10.92
CA GLU A 90 9.51 14.79 11.33
C GLU A 90 10.35 15.87 12.03
N ASN A 91 10.30 17.12 11.52
CA ASN A 91 11.01 18.23 12.15
C ASN A 91 10.44 18.62 13.52
N VAL A 92 9.12 18.51 13.70
CA VAL A 92 8.44 18.87 14.97
C VAL A 92 8.51 17.75 16.00
N TRP A 93 8.26 16.50 15.59
CA TRP A 93 8.15 15.36 16.50
C TRP A 93 9.42 14.53 16.62
N GLY A 94 10.35 14.73 15.69
CA GLY A 94 11.55 13.93 15.52
C GLY A 94 11.29 12.64 14.73
N PRO A 95 12.36 12.01 14.23
CA PRO A 95 12.28 10.89 13.29
C PRO A 95 11.55 9.67 13.85
N LYS A 96 11.79 9.32 15.11
CA LYS A 96 11.20 8.12 15.74
C LYS A 96 9.68 8.25 15.90
N ARG A 97 9.20 9.40 16.41
CA ARG A 97 7.76 9.61 16.62
C ARG A 97 7.02 9.71 15.30
N PHE A 98 7.61 10.39 14.32
CA PHE A 98 7.06 10.46 12.96
C PHE A 98 6.93 9.08 12.32
N LEU A 99 7.96 8.22 12.42
CA LEU A 99 7.92 6.87 11.88
C LEU A 99 6.83 6.01 12.54
N ILE A 100 6.70 6.07 13.86
CA ILE A 100 5.63 5.38 14.60
C ILE A 100 4.26 5.86 14.12
N PHE A 101 4.07 7.18 14.01
CA PHE A 101 2.82 7.77 13.52
C PHE A 101 2.49 7.28 12.11
N TYR A 102 3.46 7.27 11.20
CA TYR A 102 3.28 6.79 9.82
C TYR A 102 2.78 5.34 9.78
N PHE A 103 3.42 4.44 10.52
CA PHE A 103 3.00 3.04 10.54
C PHE A 103 1.65 2.84 11.26
N VAL A 104 1.41 3.51 12.38
CA VAL A 104 0.14 3.39 13.12
C VAL A 104 -1.02 3.88 12.27
N THR A 105 -0.89 5.01 11.60
CA THR A 105 -1.95 5.55 10.73
C THR A 105 -2.14 4.69 9.48
N GLY A 106 -1.07 4.21 8.85
CA GLY A 106 -1.15 3.33 7.69
C GLY A 106 -1.82 1.99 8.04
N ILE A 107 -1.35 1.30 9.06
CA ILE A 107 -1.97 0.04 9.53
C ILE A 107 -3.44 0.29 9.92
N GLY A 108 -3.72 1.39 10.62
CA GLY A 108 -5.09 1.76 10.99
C GLY A 108 -6.00 1.95 9.77
N ALA A 109 -5.50 2.60 8.72
CA ALA A 109 -6.25 2.76 7.47
C ALA A 109 -6.53 1.41 6.79
N GLY A 110 -5.53 0.50 6.75
CA GLY A 110 -5.72 -0.86 6.25
C GLY A 110 -6.77 -1.63 7.01
N LEU A 111 -6.75 -1.58 8.34
CA LEU A 111 -7.75 -2.26 9.17
C LEU A 111 -9.16 -1.69 8.95
N VAL A 112 -9.30 -0.38 8.80
CA VAL A 112 -10.59 0.24 8.47
C VAL A 112 -11.07 -0.23 7.09
N GLN A 113 -10.19 -0.31 6.10
CA GLN A 113 -10.51 -0.83 4.77
C GLN A 113 -11.00 -2.28 4.82
N GLU A 114 -10.34 -3.14 5.62
CA GLU A 114 -10.77 -4.52 5.82
C GLU A 114 -12.19 -4.61 6.42
N VAL A 115 -12.48 -3.78 7.42
CA VAL A 115 -13.82 -3.70 8.01
C VAL A 115 -14.85 -3.26 6.97
N VAL A 116 -14.55 -2.25 6.16
CA VAL A 116 -15.45 -1.77 5.09
C VAL A 116 -15.70 -2.88 4.07
N TRP A 117 -14.66 -3.60 3.65
CA TRP A 117 -14.82 -4.73 2.73
C TRP A 117 -15.63 -5.86 3.32
N PHE A 118 -15.40 -6.21 4.59
CA PHE A 118 -16.18 -7.23 5.27
C PHE A 118 -17.69 -6.92 5.20
N PHE A 119 -18.09 -5.68 5.49
CA PHE A 119 -19.50 -5.30 5.43
C PHE A 119 -20.08 -5.23 4.01
N ASN A 120 -19.28 -4.81 3.04
CA ASN A 120 -19.75 -4.68 1.66
C ASN A 120 -19.76 -6.00 0.88
N LEU A 121 -18.82 -6.91 1.20
CA LEU A 121 -18.62 -8.14 0.46
C LEU A 121 -19.20 -9.38 1.14
N ARG A 122 -19.58 -9.30 2.43
CA ARG A 122 -20.10 -10.45 3.18
C ARG A 122 -21.25 -11.14 2.46
N ASP A 123 -22.18 -10.38 1.92
CA ASP A 123 -23.38 -10.94 1.27
C ASP A 123 -23.01 -11.69 -0.03
N VAL A 124 -22.01 -11.19 -0.77
CA VAL A 124 -21.45 -11.84 -1.96
C VAL A 124 -20.68 -13.10 -1.57
N ILE A 125 -19.89 -13.04 -0.49
CA ILE A 125 -19.13 -14.18 0.01
C ILE A 125 -20.06 -15.29 0.49
N PHE A 126 -21.09 -14.97 1.25
CA PHE A 126 -22.08 -15.95 1.71
C PHE A 126 -22.86 -16.56 0.55
N ALA A 127 -23.34 -15.74 -0.40
CA ALA A 127 -24.05 -16.25 -1.58
C ALA A 127 -23.17 -17.17 -2.44
N SER A 128 -21.88 -16.88 -2.57
CA SER A 128 -20.95 -17.71 -3.33
C SER A 128 -20.62 -19.03 -2.61
N GLN A 129 -20.53 -19.03 -1.28
CA GLN A 129 -20.38 -20.26 -0.50
C GLN A 129 -21.60 -21.17 -0.60
N ASP A 130 -22.80 -20.61 -0.59
CA ASP A 130 -24.03 -21.36 -0.80
C ASP A 130 -24.07 -21.99 -2.19
N MET A 131 -23.64 -21.27 -3.23
CA MET A 131 -23.53 -21.81 -4.60
C MET A 131 -22.48 -22.92 -4.71
N ILE A 132 -21.36 -22.83 -4.01
CA ILE A 132 -20.34 -23.89 -3.99
C ILE A 132 -20.87 -25.11 -3.28
N ASN A 133 -21.59 -24.94 -2.18
CA ASN A 133 -22.21 -26.06 -1.44
C ASN A 133 -23.31 -26.74 -2.22
N LEU A 134 -24.07 -25.99 -3.05
CA LEU A 134 -25.15 -26.52 -3.87
C LEU A 134 -24.68 -27.25 -5.14
N ASN A 135 -23.60 -26.80 -5.76
CA ASN A 135 -23.10 -27.30 -7.03
C ASN A 135 -21.89 -28.25 -6.92
N GLY A 136 -21.44 -28.54 -5.74
CA GLY A 136 -20.50 -29.63 -5.40
C GLY A 136 -19.26 -29.74 -6.24
N ALA A 137 -18.50 -28.70 -6.54
CA ALA A 137 -17.12 -28.86 -7.01
C ALA A 137 -16.58 -27.88 -8.09
N GLN A 138 -17.08 -26.67 -8.21
CA GLN A 138 -16.31 -25.69 -8.97
C GLN A 138 -15.73 -24.64 -8.02
N THR A 139 -14.45 -24.80 -7.74
CA THR A 139 -13.63 -23.80 -7.04
C THR A 139 -13.65 -22.50 -7.84
N VAL A 140 -14.59 -21.62 -7.51
CA VAL A 140 -14.47 -20.23 -7.94
C VAL A 140 -13.31 -19.66 -7.14
N SER A 141 -12.19 -19.49 -7.81
CA SER A 141 -11.02 -18.87 -7.25
C SER A 141 -11.36 -17.40 -6.91
N TYR A 142 -11.39 -17.06 -5.63
CA TYR A 142 -11.55 -15.68 -5.15
C TYR A 142 -10.34 -14.81 -5.42
N THR A 143 -9.39 -15.28 -6.22
CA THR A 143 -8.11 -14.63 -6.53
C THR A 143 -8.26 -13.29 -7.26
N HIS A 144 -9.46 -12.91 -7.68
CA HIS A 144 -9.68 -11.66 -8.42
C HIS A 144 -10.40 -10.55 -7.65
N LEU A 145 -10.77 -10.76 -6.39
CA LEU A 145 -11.24 -9.67 -5.53
C LEU A 145 -10.04 -8.92 -4.94
N ARG A 146 -9.25 -8.29 -5.81
CA ARG A 146 -8.10 -7.46 -5.41
C ARG A 146 -8.61 -6.16 -4.80
N ALA A 147 -8.01 -5.80 -3.66
CA ALA A 147 -8.12 -4.47 -3.06
C ALA A 147 -7.80 -3.32 -4.03
N HIS A 148 -7.14 -3.65 -5.12
CA HIS A 148 -6.61 -2.72 -6.10
C HIS A 148 -7.68 -1.98 -6.90
N GLU A 149 -8.82 -2.62 -7.19
CA GLU A 149 -9.85 -2.00 -8.03
C GLU A 149 -10.68 -0.96 -7.26
N THR A 150 -10.79 -1.12 -5.94
CA THR A 150 -11.58 -0.20 -5.12
C THR A 150 -10.80 1.00 -4.58
N CYS A 151 -9.46 0.94 -4.52
CA CYS A 151 -8.64 2.09 -4.14
C CYS A 151 -8.34 3.04 -5.32
N ALA A 152 -8.59 2.61 -6.55
CA ALA A 152 -8.37 3.46 -7.73
C ALA A 152 -9.57 4.39 -8.04
N ASP A 153 -10.74 4.10 -7.46
CA ASP A 153 -11.99 4.84 -7.73
C ASP A 153 -12.38 5.80 -6.58
N LEU A 154 -11.54 5.96 -5.57
CA LEU A 154 -11.68 6.97 -4.50
C LEU A 154 -10.52 7.98 -4.53
#